data_d9375e50faa638c53e387f564252d7c8
#
_entry.id   d9375e50faa638c53e387f564252d7c8
#
_cell.length_a   1.000
_cell.length_b   1.000
_cell.length_c   1.000
_cell.angle_alpha   90.00
_cell.angle_beta   90.00
_cell.angle_gamma   90.00
#
_symmetry.space_group_name_H-M   'P 1'
#
loop_
_entity.id
_entity.type
_entity.pdbx_description
1 polymer ?
#
loop_
_entity_poly.entity_id
_entity_poly.type
_entity_poly.pdbx_seq_one_letter_code
_entity_poly.pdbx_strand_id
1 'polypeptide(L)'
;MNCKAIRGKTHAERLDSFYGPQASLYDGFREKFLHGRREMVTRLPFKAESIWVDLGCGTGSNLEYVAERVPELKQVYLVDLSESLLGIARNRIERQYWSHVTVIRDDVSTWSLGESVADIVTFSYSLTMIPDWFDAIVQAERMLKPGGVIGVADFYVSRKYPDTGRAKHRRWIKAWWKYFFARDNVRLNEDHLPFLERRFETVWLEEHQRTIPYIPFPKVPYYSFIGRKR
;
A
#
# COMPACT_ATOMS: atom_id res chain seq x y z
N MET A 1 -3.45 11.88 -16.79
CA MET A 1 -3.85 12.67 -15.61
C MET A 1 -5.21 13.27 -15.90
N ASN A 2 -6.23 12.86 -15.18
CA ASN A 2 -7.58 13.39 -15.36
C ASN A 2 -7.69 14.70 -14.58
N CYS A 3 -7.88 15.81 -15.27
CA CYS A 3 -8.13 17.14 -14.67
C CYS A 3 -9.55 17.30 -14.10
N LYS A 4 -10.26 16.20 -13.81
CA LYS A 4 -11.58 16.31 -13.15
C LYS A 4 -11.36 16.53 -11.66
N ALA A 5 -12.03 17.56 -11.12
CA ALA A 5 -12.00 17.83 -9.68
C ALA A 5 -12.53 16.59 -8.92
N ILE A 6 -11.78 16.16 -7.90
CA ILE A 6 -12.21 15.10 -7.00
C ILE A 6 -13.45 15.58 -6.25
N ARG A 7 -14.55 14.82 -6.34
CA ARG A 7 -15.84 15.17 -5.77
C ARG A 7 -16.21 14.16 -4.69
N GLY A 8 -16.91 14.60 -3.65
CA GLY A 8 -17.44 13.76 -2.58
C GLY A 8 -17.38 14.44 -1.22
N LYS A 9 -18.35 14.16 -0.37
CA LYS A 9 -18.42 14.64 1.02
C LYS A 9 -17.58 13.77 1.95
N THR A 10 -17.56 12.47 1.70
CA THR A 10 -16.80 11.48 2.48
C THR A 10 -15.49 11.12 1.79
N HIS A 11 -14.56 10.51 2.54
CA HIS A 11 -13.30 10.01 2.00
C HIS A 11 -13.53 8.93 0.93
N ALA A 12 -14.45 7.99 1.20
CA ALA A 12 -14.85 6.94 0.26
C ALA A 12 -15.38 7.50 -1.06
N GLU A 13 -16.29 8.49 -1.02
CA GLU A 13 -16.83 9.14 -2.22
C GLU A 13 -15.74 9.83 -3.05
N ARG A 14 -14.74 10.44 -2.39
CA ARG A 14 -13.60 11.07 -3.08
C ARG A 14 -12.72 10.05 -3.78
N LEU A 15 -12.47 8.90 -3.13
CA LEU A 15 -11.73 7.79 -3.72
C LEU A 15 -12.47 7.22 -4.94
N ASP A 16 -13.75 6.96 -4.85
CA ASP A 16 -14.56 6.45 -5.97
C ASP A 16 -14.67 7.48 -7.10
N SER A 17 -14.78 8.77 -6.80
CA SER A 17 -14.75 9.84 -7.82
C SER A 17 -13.41 9.91 -8.55
N PHE A 18 -12.30 9.63 -7.86
CA PHE A 18 -10.97 9.64 -8.43
C PHE A 18 -10.70 8.37 -9.26
N TYR A 19 -11.03 7.20 -8.73
CA TYR A 19 -10.68 5.92 -9.34
C TYR A 19 -11.69 5.41 -10.37
N GLY A 20 -12.98 5.68 -10.20
CA GLY A 20 -14.04 5.15 -11.07
C GLY A 20 -13.79 5.35 -12.56
N PRO A 21 -13.45 6.57 -13.05
CA PRO A 21 -13.22 6.82 -14.47
C PRO A 21 -11.97 6.15 -15.04
N GLN A 22 -11.05 5.70 -14.20
CA GLN A 22 -9.74 5.16 -14.59
C GLN A 22 -9.61 3.66 -14.31
N ALA A 23 -10.61 3.07 -13.67
CA ALA A 23 -10.55 1.72 -13.12
C ALA A 23 -10.13 0.65 -14.17
N SER A 24 -10.63 0.74 -15.40
CA SER A 24 -10.32 -0.23 -16.47
C SER A 24 -8.88 -0.15 -17.02
N LEU A 25 -8.21 1.00 -16.89
CA LEU A 25 -6.83 1.23 -17.35
C LEU A 25 -5.83 1.30 -16.19
N TYR A 26 -6.35 1.10 -14.97
CA TYR A 26 -5.65 1.39 -13.74
C TYR A 26 -4.38 0.54 -13.54
N ASP A 27 -4.47 -0.76 -13.73
CA ASP A 27 -3.36 -1.66 -13.44
C ASP A 27 -2.18 -1.46 -14.40
N GLY A 28 -2.43 -1.33 -15.70
CA GLY A 28 -1.37 -1.16 -16.70
C GLY A 28 -0.59 0.16 -16.56
N PHE A 29 -1.27 1.24 -16.17
CA PHE A 29 -0.62 2.52 -15.89
C PHE A 29 0.16 2.47 -14.58
N ARG A 30 -0.44 1.90 -13.54
CA ARG A 30 0.16 1.86 -12.20
C ARG A 30 1.36 0.93 -12.08
N GLU A 31 1.41 -0.15 -12.83
CA GLU A 31 2.58 -1.03 -12.81
C GLU A 31 3.86 -0.28 -13.19
N LYS A 32 3.77 0.68 -14.12
CA LYS A 32 4.89 1.55 -14.51
C LYS A 32 5.16 2.70 -13.53
N PHE A 33 4.23 2.97 -12.63
CA PHE A 33 4.27 4.11 -11.73
C PHE A 33 4.63 3.71 -10.28
N LEU A 34 4.18 2.54 -9.81
CA LEU A 34 4.31 2.07 -8.44
C LEU A 34 5.50 1.11 -8.31
N HIS A 35 6.70 1.70 -8.26
CA HIS A 35 7.95 0.97 -8.15
C HIS A 35 8.11 0.27 -6.78
N GLY A 36 8.89 -0.84 -6.74
CA GLY A 36 9.21 -1.57 -5.50
C GLY A 36 8.08 -2.47 -4.96
N ARG A 37 6.85 -2.31 -5.43
CA ARG A 37 5.69 -3.08 -4.97
C ARG A 37 5.84 -4.58 -5.24
N ARG A 38 6.13 -4.96 -6.48
CA ARG A 38 6.38 -6.37 -6.85
C ARG A 38 7.51 -6.97 -6.00
N GLU A 39 8.59 -6.24 -5.87
CA GLU A 39 9.77 -6.68 -5.13
C GLU A 39 9.44 -6.89 -3.63
N MET A 40 8.73 -5.96 -3.02
CA MET A 40 8.27 -6.09 -1.65
C MET A 40 7.37 -7.33 -1.48
N VAL A 41 6.34 -7.48 -2.31
CA VAL A 41 5.37 -8.60 -2.19
C VAL A 41 6.06 -9.95 -2.41
N THR A 42 6.93 -10.08 -3.41
CA THR A 42 7.60 -11.36 -3.69
C THR A 42 8.61 -11.78 -2.63
N ARG A 43 9.11 -10.83 -1.81
CA ARG A 43 10.02 -11.10 -0.69
C ARG A 43 9.31 -11.50 0.61
N LEU A 44 7.99 -11.33 0.68
CA LEU A 44 7.23 -11.73 1.87
C LEU A 44 7.31 -13.24 2.10
N PRO A 45 7.42 -13.68 3.37
CA PRO A 45 7.60 -15.08 3.72
C PRO A 45 6.30 -15.87 3.72
N PHE A 46 5.63 -15.91 2.56
CA PHE A 46 4.41 -16.72 2.39
C PHE A 46 4.72 -18.20 2.64
N LYS A 47 3.89 -18.83 3.47
CA LYS A 47 3.90 -20.26 3.75
C LYS A 47 2.51 -20.83 3.49
N ALA A 48 2.43 -22.13 3.28
CA ALA A 48 1.13 -22.81 3.27
C ALA A 48 0.35 -22.51 4.57
N GLU A 49 -0.97 -22.36 4.45
CA GLU A 49 -1.88 -22.04 5.56
C GLU A 49 -1.67 -20.64 6.18
N SER A 50 -0.85 -19.76 5.58
CA SER A 50 -0.74 -18.37 6.03
C SER A 50 -2.03 -17.59 5.79
N ILE A 51 -2.33 -16.66 6.70
CA ILE A 51 -3.40 -15.67 6.54
C ILE A 51 -2.77 -14.34 6.13
N TRP A 52 -3.16 -13.83 4.97
CA TRP A 52 -2.69 -12.56 4.43
C TRP A 52 -3.79 -11.51 4.41
N VAL A 53 -3.48 -10.30 4.90
CA VAL A 53 -4.36 -9.13 4.86
C VAL A 53 -3.70 -8.04 4.01
N ASP A 54 -4.34 -7.60 2.94
CA ASP A 54 -3.86 -6.50 2.08
C ASP A 54 -4.74 -5.27 2.31
N LEU A 55 -4.17 -4.26 2.99
CA LEU A 55 -4.87 -3.05 3.44
C LEU A 55 -4.69 -1.89 2.44
N GLY A 56 -5.80 -1.37 1.93
CA GLY A 56 -5.81 -0.47 0.77
C GLY A 56 -5.44 -1.23 -0.49
N CYS A 57 -6.04 -2.41 -0.68
CA CYS A 57 -5.69 -3.38 -1.72
C CYS A 57 -5.98 -2.88 -3.15
N GLY A 58 -6.86 -1.89 -3.31
CA GLY A 58 -7.31 -1.40 -4.61
C GLY A 58 -7.92 -2.50 -5.46
N THR A 59 -7.34 -2.79 -6.61
CA THR A 59 -7.77 -3.83 -7.54
C THR A 59 -7.32 -5.25 -7.15
N GLY A 60 -6.66 -5.42 -6.01
CA GLY A 60 -6.09 -6.70 -5.57
C GLY A 60 -4.93 -7.20 -6.44
N SER A 61 -4.27 -6.29 -7.19
CA SER A 61 -3.20 -6.66 -8.13
C SER A 61 -1.94 -7.22 -7.47
N ASN A 62 -1.77 -7.05 -6.15
CA ASN A 62 -0.69 -7.68 -5.41
C ASN A 62 -0.75 -9.22 -5.47
N LEU A 63 -1.93 -9.80 -5.57
CA LEU A 63 -2.12 -11.25 -5.70
C LEU A 63 -1.41 -11.82 -6.95
N GLU A 64 -1.37 -11.06 -8.05
CA GLU A 64 -0.76 -11.51 -9.30
C GLU A 64 0.75 -11.72 -9.18
N TYR A 65 1.42 -11.00 -8.27
CA TYR A 65 2.87 -11.16 -8.07
C TYR A 65 3.24 -12.49 -7.40
N VAL A 66 2.29 -13.12 -6.74
CA VAL A 66 2.45 -14.38 -6.00
C VAL A 66 1.31 -15.37 -6.35
N ALA A 67 0.78 -15.29 -7.55
CA ALA A 67 -0.39 -16.06 -7.98
C ALA A 67 -0.24 -17.57 -7.75
N GLU A 68 0.96 -18.12 -7.92
CA GLU A 68 1.27 -19.53 -7.68
C GLU A 68 1.18 -19.92 -6.19
N ARG A 69 1.34 -18.97 -5.28
CA ARG A 69 1.28 -19.20 -3.83
C ARG A 69 -0.11 -18.95 -3.24
N VAL A 70 -0.94 -18.15 -3.91
CA VAL A 70 -2.29 -17.81 -3.40
C VAL A 70 -3.10 -19.05 -3.08
N PRO A 71 -3.13 -20.12 -3.90
CA PRO A 71 -3.91 -21.33 -3.59
C PRO A 71 -3.47 -22.09 -2.34
N GLU A 72 -2.22 -21.87 -1.87
CA GLU A 72 -1.68 -22.52 -0.67
C GLU A 72 -2.02 -21.77 0.62
N LEU A 73 -2.50 -20.53 0.49
CA LEU A 73 -2.86 -19.71 1.65
C LEU A 73 -4.19 -20.18 2.27
N LYS A 74 -4.28 -20.09 3.59
CA LYS A 74 -5.51 -20.41 4.30
C LYS A 74 -6.62 -19.42 3.98
N GLN A 75 -6.28 -18.13 3.98
CA GLN A 75 -7.23 -17.05 3.74
C GLN A 75 -6.49 -15.78 3.30
N VAL A 76 -7.09 -15.04 2.39
CA VAL A 76 -6.65 -13.69 2.02
C VAL A 76 -7.80 -12.70 2.23
N TYR A 77 -7.52 -11.58 2.86
CA TYR A 77 -8.46 -10.47 3.02
C TYR A 77 -7.96 -9.27 2.22
N LEU A 78 -8.78 -8.79 1.29
CA LEU A 78 -8.54 -7.58 0.51
C LEU A 78 -9.47 -6.49 1.04
N VAL A 79 -8.90 -5.47 1.68
CA VAL A 79 -9.67 -4.40 2.33
C VAL A 79 -9.39 -3.06 1.64
N ASP A 80 -10.44 -2.37 1.19
CA ASP A 80 -10.36 -1.04 0.58
C ASP A 80 -11.69 -0.29 0.74
N LEU A 81 -11.66 1.04 0.66
CA LEU A 81 -12.86 1.89 0.69
C LEU A 81 -13.52 2.06 -0.68
N SER A 82 -12.76 1.93 -1.77
CA SER A 82 -13.22 2.19 -3.13
C SER A 82 -13.99 1.01 -3.72
N GLU A 83 -15.30 1.12 -3.82
CA GLU A 83 -16.14 0.08 -4.43
C GLU A 83 -15.79 -0.16 -5.90
N SER A 84 -15.42 0.89 -6.63
CA SER A 84 -15.02 0.79 -8.03
C SER A 84 -13.76 -0.07 -8.22
N LEU A 85 -12.78 0.02 -7.31
CA LEU A 85 -11.58 -0.82 -7.33
C LEU A 85 -11.86 -2.23 -6.84
N LEU A 86 -12.67 -2.38 -5.78
CA LEU A 86 -13.07 -3.67 -5.25
C LEU A 86 -13.88 -4.49 -6.26
N GLY A 87 -14.66 -3.86 -7.12
CA GLY A 87 -15.33 -4.53 -8.23
C GLY A 87 -14.33 -5.23 -9.17
N ILE A 88 -13.18 -4.60 -9.46
CA ILE A 88 -12.12 -5.22 -10.26
C ILE A 88 -11.45 -6.37 -9.50
N ALA A 89 -11.22 -6.19 -8.19
CA ALA A 89 -10.65 -7.24 -7.35
C ALA A 89 -11.55 -8.49 -7.34
N ARG A 90 -12.87 -8.33 -7.18
CA ARG A 90 -13.83 -9.47 -7.23
C ARG A 90 -13.76 -10.19 -8.57
N ASN A 91 -13.78 -9.47 -9.70
CA ASN A 91 -13.65 -10.06 -11.03
C ASN A 91 -12.32 -10.82 -11.22
N ARG A 92 -11.23 -10.32 -10.63
CA ARG A 92 -9.92 -11.00 -10.64
C ARG A 92 -9.99 -12.32 -9.88
N ILE A 93 -10.53 -12.30 -8.67
CA ILE A 93 -10.70 -13.47 -7.81
C ILE A 93 -11.55 -14.54 -8.49
N GLU A 94 -12.67 -14.14 -9.08
CA GLU A 94 -13.59 -15.04 -9.80
C GLU A 94 -12.89 -15.73 -10.97
N ARG A 95 -12.15 -14.99 -11.79
CA ARG A 95 -11.39 -15.53 -12.94
C ARG A 95 -10.32 -16.55 -12.53
N GLN A 96 -9.76 -16.41 -11.34
CA GLN A 96 -8.71 -17.29 -10.83
C GLN A 96 -9.26 -18.41 -9.92
N TYR A 97 -10.58 -18.43 -9.70
CA TYR A 97 -11.25 -19.39 -8.80
C TYR A 97 -10.68 -19.42 -7.37
N TRP A 98 -10.23 -18.25 -6.86
CA TRP A 98 -9.67 -18.12 -5.50
C TRP A 98 -10.76 -17.95 -4.45
N SER A 99 -11.48 -19.05 -4.12
CA SER A 99 -12.63 -19.03 -3.19
C SER A 99 -12.30 -18.64 -1.75
N HIS A 100 -11.02 -18.74 -1.36
CA HIS A 100 -10.51 -18.35 -0.03
C HIS A 100 -10.02 -16.89 0.02
N VAL A 101 -10.25 -16.08 -1.01
CA VAL A 101 -9.96 -14.65 -1.02
C VAL A 101 -11.25 -13.89 -0.77
N THR A 102 -11.30 -13.11 0.31
CA THR A 102 -12.46 -12.30 0.71
C THR A 102 -12.19 -10.82 0.45
N VAL A 103 -13.13 -10.15 -0.21
CA VAL A 103 -13.09 -8.70 -0.48
C VAL A 103 -13.99 -7.98 0.52
N ILE A 104 -13.44 -7.00 1.20
CA ILE A 104 -14.11 -6.23 2.25
C ILE A 104 -14.06 -4.75 1.90
N ARG A 105 -15.21 -4.09 1.92
CA ARG A 105 -15.30 -2.63 1.82
C ARG A 105 -15.36 -2.02 3.20
N ASP A 106 -14.23 -1.52 3.68
CA ASP A 106 -14.16 -0.89 5.02
C ASP A 106 -12.98 0.09 5.11
N ASP A 107 -12.97 0.90 6.16
CA ASP A 107 -11.87 1.80 6.48
C ASP A 107 -10.76 1.06 7.23
N VAL A 108 -9.60 0.96 6.60
CA VAL A 108 -8.43 0.24 7.14
C VAL A 108 -7.87 0.85 8.42
N SER A 109 -8.23 2.10 8.77
CA SER A 109 -7.83 2.73 10.03
C SER A 109 -8.63 2.24 11.23
N THR A 110 -9.83 1.70 10.99
CA THR A 110 -10.75 1.19 12.02
C THR A 110 -11.07 -0.29 11.90
N TRP A 111 -10.96 -0.84 10.69
CA TRP A 111 -11.23 -2.26 10.44
C TRP A 111 -10.19 -3.17 11.10
N SER A 112 -10.65 -4.30 11.62
CA SER A 112 -9.78 -5.31 12.23
C SER A 112 -10.33 -6.72 12.00
N LEU A 113 -9.41 -7.66 11.77
CA LEU A 113 -9.68 -9.09 11.72
C LEU A 113 -9.69 -9.73 13.12
N GLY A 114 -9.34 -8.98 14.15
CA GLY A 114 -9.06 -9.47 15.49
C GLY A 114 -7.55 -9.47 15.79
N GLU A 115 -7.20 -9.74 17.04
CA GLU A 115 -5.80 -9.71 17.49
C GLU A 115 -5.05 -11.01 17.16
N SER A 116 -3.83 -10.88 16.69
CA SER A 116 -2.90 -12.02 16.48
C SER A 116 -3.45 -13.12 15.55
N VAL A 117 -4.13 -12.74 14.47
CA VAL A 117 -4.74 -13.65 13.51
C VAL A 117 -3.92 -13.74 12.20
N ALA A 118 -3.38 -12.63 11.73
CA ALA A 118 -2.69 -12.56 10.45
C ALA A 118 -1.22 -12.97 10.55
N ASP A 119 -0.73 -13.69 9.56
CA ASP A 119 0.69 -13.99 9.40
C ASP A 119 1.41 -12.87 8.64
N ILE A 120 0.71 -12.27 7.67
CA ILE A 120 1.22 -11.20 6.81
C ILE A 120 0.17 -10.09 6.68
N VAL A 121 0.60 -8.84 6.83
CA VAL A 121 -0.20 -7.65 6.51
C VAL A 121 0.58 -6.78 5.52
N THR A 122 -0.09 -6.23 4.51
CA THR A 122 0.54 -5.37 3.51
C THR A 122 -0.16 -4.04 3.34
N PHE A 123 0.65 -3.00 3.05
CA PHE A 123 0.23 -1.71 2.51
C PHE A 123 1.02 -1.44 1.22
N SER A 124 0.33 -1.22 0.13
CA SER A 124 0.96 -1.05 -1.16
C SER A 124 0.46 0.21 -1.85
N TYR A 125 1.18 1.32 -1.67
CA TYR A 125 0.80 2.65 -2.13
C TYR A 125 -0.57 3.10 -1.61
N SER A 126 -0.84 2.78 -0.36
CA SER A 126 -2.09 3.08 0.33
C SER A 126 -1.92 4.03 1.51
N LEU A 127 -0.80 3.97 2.27
CA LEU A 127 -0.59 4.84 3.43
C LEU A 127 -0.62 6.34 3.09
N THR A 128 -0.10 6.72 1.93
CA THR A 128 -0.17 8.10 1.43
C THR A 128 -1.58 8.57 1.08
N MET A 129 -2.54 7.65 0.98
CA MET A 129 -3.95 7.94 0.71
C MET A 129 -4.83 7.87 1.96
N ILE A 130 -4.35 7.23 3.04
CA ILE A 130 -5.07 7.06 4.30
C ILE A 130 -4.79 8.27 5.20
N PRO A 131 -5.81 9.06 5.60
CA PRO A 131 -5.61 10.22 6.48
C PRO A 131 -5.01 9.82 7.84
N ASP A 132 -5.59 8.78 8.46
CA ASP A 132 -5.21 8.26 9.77
C ASP A 132 -4.29 7.03 9.62
N TRP A 133 -3.24 7.20 8.81
CA TRP A 133 -2.28 6.13 8.45
C TRP A 133 -1.58 5.50 9.66
N PHE A 134 -1.36 6.27 10.73
CA PHE A 134 -0.74 5.76 11.94
C PHE A 134 -1.68 4.78 12.67
N ASP A 135 -2.99 5.03 12.71
CA ASP A 135 -3.98 4.10 13.26
C ASP A 135 -4.06 2.83 12.41
N ALA A 136 -4.03 2.97 11.08
CA ALA A 136 -3.98 1.83 10.17
C ALA A 136 -2.76 0.92 10.43
N ILE A 137 -1.57 1.49 10.68
CA ILE A 137 -0.36 0.72 11.05
C ILE A 137 -0.52 0.07 12.43
N VAL A 138 -1.13 0.76 13.40
CA VAL A 138 -1.40 0.19 14.74
C VAL A 138 -2.37 -0.98 14.64
N GLN A 139 -3.43 -0.87 13.84
CA GLN A 139 -4.36 -1.98 13.60
C GLN A 139 -3.67 -3.16 12.91
N ALA A 140 -2.82 -2.89 11.90
CA ALA A 140 -2.02 -3.92 11.25
C ALA A 140 -1.14 -4.68 12.25
N GLU A 141 -0.46 -3.97 13.15
CA GLU A 141 0.35 -4.59 14.19
C GLU A 141 -0.47 -5.46 15.15
N ARG A 142 -1.67 -4.99 15.56
CA ARG A 142 -2.57 -5.78 16.42
C ARG A 142 -3.02 -7.07 15.75
N MET A 143 -3.39 -6.99 14.47
CA MET A 143 -3.82 -8.15 13.69
C MET A 143 -2.71 -9.19 13.48
N LEU A 144 -1.44 -8.77 13.40
CA LEU A 144 -0.32 -9.67 13.21
C LEU A 144 -0.10 -10.57 14.41
N LYS A 145 0.16 -11.86 14.16
CA LYS A 145 0.68 -12.81 15.14
C LYS A 145 2.05 -12.35 15.66
N PRO A 146 2.49 -12.78 16.86
CA PRO A 146 3.88 -12.65 17.26
C PRO A 146 4.81 -13.23 16.19
N GLY A 147 5.82 -12.48 15.75
CA GLY A 147 6.69 -12.87 14.64
C GLY A 147 6.08 -12.73 13.23
N GLY A 148 4.81 -12.35 13.12
CA GLY A 148 4.16 -12.02 11.83
C GLY A 148 4.80 -10.80 11.17
N VAL A 149 4.58 -10.64 9.87
CA VAL A 149 5.33 -9.70 9.03
C VAL A 149 4.43 -8.64 8.41
N ILE A 150 4.86 -7.38 8.49
CA ILE A 150 4.29 -6.28 7.72
C ILE A 150 5.15 -5.99 6.49
N GLY A 151 4.52 -5.83 5.31
CA GLY A 151 5.15 -5.35 4.10
C GLY A 151 4.59 -4.01 3.67
N VAL A 152 5.44 -3.03 3.38
CA VAL A 152 5.01 -1.68 2.96
C VAL A 152 5.84 -1.22 1.76
N ALA A 153 5.16 -0.74 0.72
CA ALA A 153 5.79 0.00 -0.37
C ALA A 153 4.99 1.28 -0.59
N ASP A 154 5.62 2.45 -0.53
CA ASP A 154 4.91 3.72 -0.72
C ASP A 154 5.85 4.87 -1.12
N PHE A 155 5.27 5.94 -1.64
CA PHE A 155 5.97 7.21 -1.80
C PHE A 155 6.21 7.87 -0.44
N TYR A 156 7.33 8.59 -0.33
CA TYR A 156 7.63 9.32 0.89
C TYR A 156 8.55 10.50 0.61
N VAL A 157 8.79 11.30 1.64
CA VAL A 157 9.87 12.27 1.69
C VAL A 157 10.66 12.10 2.98
N SER A 158 11.98 12.26 2.93
CA SER A 158 12.82 12.11 4.13
C SER A 158 12.53 13.21 5.14
N ARG A 159 12.75 12.95 6.43
CA ARG A 159 12.83 13.97 7.47
C ARG A 159 13.91 15.01 7.16
N LYS A 160 13.87 16.15 7.82
CA LYS A 160 14.92 17.19 7.73
C LYS A 160 16.27 16.66 8.17
N TYR A 161 16.25 15.86 9.23
CA TYR A 161 17.40 15.18 9.82
C TYR A 161 17.08 13.67 9.88
N PRO A 162 17.33 12.94 8.79
CA PRO A 162 17.16 11.50 8.79
C PRO A 162 18.27 10.82 9.59
N ASP A 163 18.01 9.61 10.05
CA ASP A 163 19.00 8.79 10.74
C ASP A 163 20.19 8.47 9.83
N THR A 164 21.33 8.10 10.44
CA THR A 164 22.56 7.76 9.71
C THR A 164 22.29 6.60 8.73
N GLY A 165 22.73 6.77 7.49
CA GLY A 165 22.53 5.77 6.43
C GLY A 165 21.20 5.87 5.70
N ARG A 166 20.28 6.78 6.10
CA ARG A 166 19.01 7.00 5.41
C ARG A 166 19.11 8.06 4.31
N ALA A 167 18.24 7.95 3.30
CA ALA A 167 18.18 8.91 2.20
C ALA A 167 17.80 10.31 2.71
N LYS A 168 18.46 11.33 2.16
CA LYS A 168 18.17 12.74 2.45
C LYS A 168 17.74 13.45 1.17
N HIS A 169 16.48 13.84 1.10
CA HIS A 169 15.93 14.56 -0.05
C HIS A 169 16.12 16.07 0.08
N ARG A 170 16.51 16.72 -1.01
CA ARG A 170 16.64 18.18 -1.06
C ARG A 170 15.30 18.84 -0.80
N ARG A 171 15.29 20.00 -0.10
CA ARG A 171 14.05 20.71 0.29
C ARG A 171 13.12 20.98 -0.90
N TRP A 172 13.66 21.41 -2.04
CA TRP A 172 12.87 21.70 -3.23
C TRP A 172 12.23 20.43 -3.83
N ILE A 173 12.91 19.26 -3.80
CA ILE A 173 12.36 17.98 -4.25
C ILE A 173 11.17 17.57 -3.37
N LYS A 174 11.31 17.74 -2.04
CA LYS A 174 10.22 17.46 -1.09
C LYS A 174 9.02 18.36 -1.34
N ALA A 175 9.24 19.67 -1.52
CA ALA A 175 8.17 20.63 -1.80
C ALA A 175 7.48 20.35 -3.14
N TRP A 176 8.26 20.05 -4.18
CA TRP A 176 7.75 19.72 -5.51
C TRP A 176 6.82 18.51 -5.47
N TRP A 177 7.27 17.39 -4.89
CA TRP A 177 6.48 16.18 -4.85
C TRP A 177 5.28 16.27 -3.91
N LYS A 178 5.42 16.93 -2.75
CA LYS A 178 4.26 17.21 -1.87
C LYS A 178 3.19 18.02 -2.62
N TYR A 179 3.57 19.05 -3.36
CA TYR A 179 2.65 19.85 -4.15
C TYR A 179 2.02 19.06 -5.31
N PHE A 180 2.86 18.33 -6.07
CA PHE A 180 2.41 17.55 -7.22
C PHE A 180 1.36 16.50 -6.83
N PHE A 181 1.65 15.71 -5.82
CA PHE A 181 0.78 14.63 -5.36
C PHE A 181 -0.44 15.09 -4.56
N ALA A 182 -0.37 16.25 -3.91
CA ALA A 182 -1.52 16.81 -3.19
C ALA A 182 -2.75 17.04 -4.10
N ARG A 183 -2.52 17.26 -5.40
CA ARG A 183 -3.57 17.41 -6.41
C ARG A 183 -4.37 16.12 -6.62
N ASP A 184 -3.76 14.98 -6.40
CA ASP A 184 -4.36 13.66 -6.54
C ASP A 184 -4.72 13.05 -5.16
N ASN A 185 -4.78 13.91 -4.11
CA ASN A 185 -5.04 13.54 -2.70
C ASN A 185 -4.02 12.55 -2.11
N VAL A 186 -2.86 12.40 -2.74
CA VAL A 186 -1.74 11.61 -2.23
C VAL A 186 -0.87 12.51 -1.33
N ARG A 187 -0.71 12.14 -0.08
CA ARG A 187 0.01 12.93 0.93
C ARG A 187 1.33 12.28 1.32
N LEU A 188 2.41 12.69 0.66
CA LEU A 188 3.74 12.22 1.02
C LEU A 188 4.09 12.65 2.44
N ASN A 189 4.43 11.67 3.26
CA ASN A 189 4.76 11.87 4.66
C ASN A 189 6.23 11.57 4.92
N GLU A 190 6.81 12.23 5.91
CA GLU A 190 8.19 12.01 6.36
C GLU A 190 8.28 11.07 7.57
N ASP A 191 7.13 10.68 8.13
CA ASP A 191 7.05 9.91 9.36
C ASP A 191 6.63 8.44 9.17
N HIS A 192 6.12 8.04 7.99
CA HIS A 192 5.74 6.66 7.71
C HIS A 192 6.85 5.68 8.07
N LEU A 193 8.03 5.86 7.45
CA LEU A 193 9.15 4.95 7.63
C LEU A 193 9.69 4.96 9.07
N PRO A 194 9.98 6.11 9.72
CA PRO A 194 10.40 6.12 11.11
C PRO A 194 9.36 5.52 12.08
N PHE A 195 8.06 5.63 11.78
CA PHE A 195 7.02 5.03 12.61
C PHE A 195 7.03 3.50 12.48
N LEU A 196 7.19 2.97 11.28
CA LEU A 196 7.33 1.54 11.02
C LEU A 196 8.55 0.96 11.73
N GLU A 197 9.72 1.60 11.60
CA GLU A 197 10.97 1.15 12.23
C GLU A 197 10.92 1.11 13.77
N ARG A 198 10.14 2.00 14.38
CA ARG A 198 9.94 2.00 15.84
C ARG A 198 9.06 0.85 16.33
N ARG A 199 8.10 0.42 15.53
CA ARG A 199 7.10 -0.60 15.92
C ARG A 199 7.53 -2.02 15.56
N PHE A 200 8.27 -2.17 14.49
CA PHE A 200 8.67 -3.46 13.95
C PHE A 200 10.19 -3.62 13.97
N GLU A 201 10.64 -4.87 14.07
CA GLU A 201 12.01 -5.22 13.75
C GLU A 201 12.21 -5.15 12.24
N THR A 202 13.11 -4.30 11.76
CA THR A 202 13.40 -4.19 10.32
C THR A 202 14.06 -5.46 9.79
N VAL A 203 13.37 -6.16 8.89
CA VAL A 203 13.90 -7.33 8.18
C VAL A 203 14.53 -6.92 6.85
N TRP A 204 13.89 -5.99 6.15
CA TRP A 204 14.39 -5.48 4.88
C TRP A 204 13.87 -4.05 4.67
N LEU A 205 14.75 -3.18 4.17
CA LEU A 205 14.43 -1.80 3.83
C LEU A 205 15.29 -1.33 2.69
N GLU A 206 14.64 -0.78 1.69
CA GLU A 206 15.29 -0.06 0.59
C GLU A 206 14.59 1.26 0.31
N GLU A 207 15.40 2.30 0.13
CA GLU A 207 14.95 3.64 -0.22
C GLU A 207 15.48 3.97 -1.62
N HIS A 208 14.58 4.33 -2.53
CA HIS A 208 14.91 4.56 -3.93
C HIS A 208 14.36 5.87 -4.46
N GLN A 209 14.87 6.27 -5.62
CA GLN A 209 14.33 7.36 -6.42
C GLN A 209 14.23 6.91 -7.88
N ARG A 210 13.04 6.97 -8.47
CA ARG A 210 12.78 6.58 -9.85
C ARG A 210 12.05 7.66 -10.62
N THR A 211 12.20 7.62 -11.92
CA THR A 211 11.38 8.42 -12.84
C THR A 211 9.98 7.81 -12.92
N ILE A 212 8.99 8.68 -13.09
CA ILE A 212 7.62 8.26 -13.37
C ILE A 212 7.25 8.67 -14.80
N PRO A 213 6.31 7.97 -15.44
CA PRO A 213 5.87 8.32 -16.80
C PRO A 213 5.52 9.80 -16.93
N TYR A 214 5.98 10.43 -18.01
CA TYR A 214 5.76 11.84 -18.35
C TYR A 214 6.46 12.88 -17.45
N ILE A 215 7.16 12.46 -16.37
CA ILE A 215 7.92 13.36 -15.49
C ILE A 215 9.32 12.77 -15.29
N PRO A 216 10.29 13.09 -16.18
CA PRO A 216 11.63 12.53 -16.07
C PRO A 216 12.43 13.11 -14.90
N PHE A 217 12.05 14.30 -14.42
CA PHE A 217 12.75 15.00 -13.34
C PHE A 217 11.81 15.94 -12.57
N PRO A 218 11.94 16.03 -11.25
CA PRO A 218 12.80 15.24 -10.38
C PRO A 218 12.32 13.79 -10.24
N LYS A 219 13.24 12.88 -9.90
CA LYS A 219 12.87 11.48 -9.57
C LYS A 219 12.00 11.44 -8.31
N VAL A 220 10.98 10.57 -8.30
CA VAL A 220 10.10 10.39 -7.15
C VAL A 220 10.74 9.45 -6.12
N PRO A 221 10.78 9.85 -4.84
CA PRO A 221 11.24 8.97 -3.78
C PRO A 221 10.16 7.97 -3.37
N TYR A 222 10.55 6.72 -3.18
CA TYR A 222 9.73 5.68 -2.59
C TYR A 222 10.58 4.77 -1.72
N TYR A 223 9.92 4.01 -0.85
CA TYR A 223 10.57 3.00 -0.04
C TYR A 223 9.84 1.67 -0.13
N SER A 224 10.56 0.61 0.15
CA SER A 224 10.04 -0.73 0.37
C SER A 224 10.56 -1.22 1.71
N PHE A 225 9.65 -1.66 2.57
CA PHE A 225 9.93 -2.07 3.95
C PHE A 225 9.28 -3.41 4.26
N ILE A 226 10.02 -4.28 4.91
CA ILE A 226 9.50 -5.49 5.53
C ILE A 226 9.94 -5.47 6.99
N GLY A 227 8.96 -5.53 7.90
CA GLY A 227 9.18 -5.54 9.33
C GLY A 227 8.50 -6.73 9.99
N ARG A 228 9.11 -7.23 11.09
CA ARG A 228 8.56 -8.31 11.90
C ARG A 228 7.98 -7.75 13.18
N LYS A 229 6.77 -8.21 13.57
CA LYS A 229 6.20 -7.91 14.88
C LYS A 229 7.07 -8.52 15.97
N ARG A 230 7.45 -7.69 16.93
CA ARG A 230 8.22 -8.09 18.12
C ARG A 230 7.42 -8.94 19.09
#